data_a52e7d805d569a53b7498d6f0c1bed4a
#
_entry.id   a52e7d805d569a53b7498d6f0c1bed4a
#
_cell.length_a   1.000
_cell.length_b   1.000
_cell.length_c   1.000
_cell.angle_alpha   90.00
_cell.angle_beta   90.00
_cell.angle_gamma   90.00
#
_symmetry.space_group_name_H-M   'P 1'
#
loop_
_entity.id
_entity.type
_entity.pdbx_description
1 polymer ?
#
loop_
_entity_poly.entity_id
_entity_poly.type
_entity_poly.pdbx_seq_one_letter_code
_entity_poly.pdbx_strand_id
1 'polypeptide(L)'
;MKFLLFIFVGGVHLLSLNSGKAIYGNGNRQRTFQEIKEEIACYGDVAKAIINLAVYGKAQNRSYERLALLVDTVGPRPSGSKNLEKAIQIMHQNLQEDGLENVHLEPVKIPHWERGEESAVMLEPREHKMAILGLGSSIGTPPEGITAEVLVVTSFDELQRRAPEARGKIVVYNQPYSNYSRTVQYRVQGAVEAAKVGALASLIRSVASFSIYSPHTGIQEYQDGVPKIPTACITVEDAEMMSRIASRGNRIVIHLKMGARNYPDADSFNTVAEIIGSKYPEQVRCVYGHLGSW
;
A
#
# COMPACT_ATOMS: atom_id res chain seq x y z
N MET A 1 -22.60 23.18 2.58
CA MET A 1 -21.56 22.18 2.90
C MET A 1 -20.67 22.07 1.69
N LYS A 2 -19.39 22.33 1.85
CA LYS A 2 -18.37 22.30 0.80
C LYS A 2 -17.73 20.92 0.82
N PHE A 3 -17.64 20.24 -0.31
CA PHE A 3 -16.88 19.00 -0.41
C PHE A 3 -15.50 19.33 -0.96
N LEU A 4 -14.47 19.00 -0.23
CA LEU A 4 -13.09 19.09 -0.66
C LEU A 4 -12.62 17.68 -1.01
N LEU A 5 -12.23 17.47 -2.24
CA LEU A 5 -11.63 16.22 -2.71
C LEU A 5 -10.12 16.39 -2.71
N PHE A 6 -9.45 15.69 -1.80
CA PHE A 6 -8.00 15.59 -1.79
C PHE A 6 -7.56 14.24 -2.38
N ILE A 7 -6.68 14.27 -3.34
CA ILE A 7 -6.03 13.08 -3.85
C ILE A 7 -4.58 13.12 -3.39
N PHE A 8 -4.28 12.33 -2.35
CA PHE A 8 -2.96 12.29 -1.73
C PHE A 8 -1.99 11.41 -2.50
N VAL A 9 -0.77 11.92 -2.56
CA VAL A 9 0.40 11.25 -3.08
C VAL A 9 1.38 11.07 -1.93
N GLY A 10 1.46 9.86 -1.41
CA GLY A 10 2.45 9.55 -0.36
C GLY A 10 1.85 9.07 0.95
N GLY A 11 2.64 8.26 1.62
CA GLY A 11 2.27 7.48 2.79
C GLY A 11 1.61 8.26 3.91
N VAL A 12 0.88 7.52 4.71
CA VAL A 12 0.08 7.96 5.85
C VAL A 12 0.90 8.84 6.79
N HIS A 13 0.96 10.14 6.51
CA HIS A 13 1.05 11.08 7.59
C HIS A 13 -0.35 11.22 8.16
N LEU A 14 -0.59 10.56 9.28
CA LEU A 14 -1.65 10.94 10.21
C LEU A 14 -1.41 12.41 10.56
N LEU A 15 -1.91 13.32 9.72
CA LEU A 15 -2.25 14.63 10.19
C LEU A 15 -3.30 14.39 11.26
N SER A 16 -2.87 14.44 12.52
CA SER A 16 -3.73 14.71 13.65
C SER A 16 -4.42 16.03 13.34
N LEU A 17 -5.48 15.97 12.58
CA LEU A 17 -6.48 17.01 12.56
C LEU A 17 -7.02 17.01 13.97
N ASN A 18 -6.46 17.93 14.80
CA ASN A 18 -7.13 18.35 16.01
C ASN A 18 -8.60 18.41 15.64
N SER A 19 -9.39 17.58 16.32
CA SER A 19 -10.84 17.58 16.21
C SER A 19 -11.28 19.03 16.46
N GLY A 20 -11.45 19.78 15.37
CA GLY A 20 -12.10 21.07 15.43
C GLY A 20 -13.41 20.80 16.16
N LYS A 21 -13.57 21.34 17.35
CA LYS A 21 -14.84 21.35 18.05
C LYS A 21 -15.88 21.73 17.00
N ALA A 22 -16.76 20.81 16.67
CA ALA A 22 -17.93 21.14 15.90
C ALA A 22 -18.58 22.32 16.61
N ILE A 23 -18.62 23.47 15.95
CA ILE A 23 -19.35 24.63 16.43
C ILE A 23 -20.82 24.24 16.29
N TYR A 24 -21.32 23.55 17.32
CA TYR A 24 -22.74 23.35 17.49
C TYR A 24 -23.33 24.72 17.81
N GLY A 25 -24.08 25.26 16.88
CA GLY A 25 -24.95 26.38 17.15
C GLY A 25 -25.81 26.08 18.38
N ASN A 26 -25.97 27.08 19.23
CA ASN A 26 -26.70 27.09 20.50
C ASN A 26 -28.06 26.34 20.36
N GLY A 27 -28.15 25.17 20.99
CA GLY A 27 -29.36 24.36 21.05
C GLY A 27 -29.04 22.86 21.08
N ASN A 28 -28.59 22.39 22.26
CA ASN A 28 -28.28 20.98 22.52
C ASN A 28 -29.55 20.09 22.55
N ARG A 29 -30.32 20.04 21.44
CA ARG A 29 -31.34 19.02 21.29
C ARG A 29 -30.71 17.83 20.55
N GLN A 30 -30.48 16.75 21.30
CA GLN A 30 -30.06 15.48 20.72
C GLN A 30 -31.18 14.98 19.81
N ARG A 31 -30.88 14.84 18.49
CA ARG A 31 -31.86 14.31 17.51
C ARG A 31 -32.28 12.91 17.89
N THR A 32 -33.56 12.63 17.81
CA THR A 32 -34.10 11.28 17.98
C THR A 32 -33.74 10.40 16.79
N PHE A 33 -33.71 9.09 16.98
CA PHE A 33 -33.51 8.13 15.90
C PHE A 33 -34.58 8.28 14.80
N GLN A 34 -35.82 8.61 15.17
CA GLN A 34 -36.91 8.81 14.25
C GLN A 34 -36.69 10.05 13.36
N GLU A 35 -36.25 11.17 13.93
CA GLU A 35 -35.93 12.40 13.19
C GLU A 35 -34.78 12.14 12.18
N ILE A 36 -33.75 11.37 12.56
CA ILE A 36 -32.66 10.98 11.67
C ILE A 36 -33.17 10.06 10.53
N LYS A 37 -34.04 9.11 10.83
CA LYS A 37 -34.64 8.20 9.87
C LYS A 37 -35.49 8.94 8.81
N GLU A 38 -36.29 9.89 9.25
CA GLU A 38 -37.11 10.72 8.38
C GLU A 38 -36.25 11.61 7.48
N GLU A 39 -35.21 12.24 8.02
CA GLU A 39 -34.25 13.02 7.23
C GLU A 39 -33.57 12.15 6.16
N ILE A 40 -33.07 10.96 6.53
CA ILE A 40 -32.44 10.05 5.58
C ILE A 40 -33.43 9.58 4.49
N ALA A 41 -34.67 9.33 4.84
CA ALA A 41 -35.70 8.93 3.89
C ALA A 41 -35.95 9.98 2.78
N CYS A 42 -35.77 11.27 3.08
CA CYS A 42 -35.85 12.35 2.10
C CYS A 42 -34.80 12.27 0.98
N TYR A 43 -33.71 11.56 1.19
CA TYR A 43 -32.64 11.39 0.19
C TYR A 43 -32.85 10.17 -0.73
N GLY A 44 -33.96 9.42 -0.57
CA GLY A 44 -34.21 8.18 -1.32
C GLY A 44 -34.17 8.36 -2.84
N ASP A 45 -34.79 9.39 -3.35
CA ASP A 45 -34.86 9.64 -4.81
C ASP A 45 -33.51 10.13 -5.35
N VAL A 46 -32.76 10.94 -4.58
CA VAL A 46 -31.40 11.36 -4.93
C VAL A 46 -30.45 10.14 -4.96
N ALA A 47 -30.55 9.27 -3.97
CA ALA A 47 -29.76 8.05 -3.94
C ALA A 47 -30.05 7.13 -5.14
N LYS A 48 -31.35 6.95 -5.48
CA LYS A 48 -31.74 6.20 -6.68
C LYS A 48 -31.19 6.83 -7.97
N ALA A 49 -31.27 8.16 -8.09
CA ALA A 49 -30.74 8.86 -9.25
C ALA A 49 -29.22 8.66 -9.40
N ILE A 50 -28.46 8.72 -8.30
CA ILE A 50 -27.01 8.45 -8.29
C ILE A 50 -26.74 7.00 -8.70
N ILE A 51 -27.46 6.02 -8.13
CA ILE A 51 -27.31 4.59 -8.47
C ILE A 51 -27.62 4.37 -9.95
N ASN A 52 -28.73 4.93 -10.44
CA ASN A 52 -29.12 4.80 -11.84
C ASN A 52 -28.06 5.39 -12.77
N LEU A 53 -27.50 6.56 -12.44
CA LEU A 53 -26.44 7.19 -13.22
C LEU A 53 -25.16 6.35 -13.24
N ALA A 54 -24.72 5.87 -12.06
CA ALA A 54 -23.43 5.22 -11.89
C ALA A 54 -23.43 3.74 -12.36
N VAL A 55 -24.55 3.02 -12.16
CA VAL A 55 -24.62 1.57 -12.41
C VAL A 55 -25.27 1.26 -13.77
N TYR A 56 -26.30 1.99 -14.17
CA TYR A 56 -27.09 1.68 -15.36
C TYR A 56 -27.08 2.77 -16.43
N GLY A 57 -26.60 3.97 -16.10
CA GLY A 57 -26.65 5.13 -16.97
C GLY A 57 -25.31 5.47 -17.61
N LYS A 58 -25.18 6.72 -18.05
CA LYS A 58 -24.02 7.22 -18.79
C LYS A 58 -22.69 7.24 -18.02
N ALA A 59 -22.72 7.06 -16.69
CA ALA A 59 -21.51 6.93 -15.88
C ALA A 59 -21.14 5.46 -15.58
N GLN A 60 -21.89 4.49 -16.16
CA GLN A 60 -21.55 3.07 -16.04
C GLN A 60 -20.13 2.81 -16.55
N ASN A 61 -19.37 1.99 -15.82
CA ASN A 61 -17.98 1.63 -16.09
C ASN A 61 -16.96 2.80 -16.08
N ARG A 62 -17.38 4.03 -15.87
CA ARG A 62 -16.47 5.19 -15.93
C ARG A 62 -15.27 5.09 -14.96
N SER A 63 -15.50 4.59 -13.75
CA SER A 63 -14.43 4.37 -12.77
C SER A 63 -13.43 3.31 -13.24
N TYR A 64 -13.95 2.23 -13.84
CA TYR A 64 -13.12 1.17 -14.42
C TYR A 64 -12.28 1.69 -15.59
N GLU A 65 -12.88 2.37 -16.53
CA GLU A 65 -12.20 2.91 -17.71
C GLU A 65 -11.09 3.92 -17.34
N ARG A 66 -11.35 4.77 -16.34
CA ARG A 66 -10.33 5.70 -15.83
C ARG A 66 -9.18 4.97 -15.13
N LEU A 67 -9.49 3.93 -14.36
CA LEU A 67 -8.46 3.10 -13.72
C LEU A 67 -7.65 2.35 -14.78
N ALA A 68 -8.32 1.73 -15.77
CA ALA A 68 -7.68 1.02 -16.85
C ALA A 68 -6.74 1.93 -17.65
N LEU A 69 -7.23 3.11 -18.06
CA LEU A 69 -6.40 4.11 -18.73
C LEU A 69 -5.15 4.47 -17.92
N LEU A 70 -5.32 4.74 -16.62
CA LEU A 70 -4.21 5.10 -15.74
C LEU A 70 -3.20 3.96 -15.59
N VAL A 71 -3.66 2.73 -15.38
CA VAL A 71 -2.81 1.55 -15.20
C VAL A 71 -2.08 1.21 -16.50
N ASP A 72 -2.79 1.21 -17.64
CA ASP A 72 -2.24 0.78 -18.93
C ASP A 72 -1.30 1.81 -19.55
N THR A 73 -1.52 3.12 -19.28
CA THR A 73 -0.71 4.20 -19.88
C THR A 73 0.40 4.73 -18.98
N VAL A 74 0.26 4.60 -17.67
CA VAL A 74 1.23 5.08 -16.68
C VAL A 74 1.96 3.92 -16.02
N GLY A 75 1.24 2.86 -15.66
CA GLY A 75 1.81 1.70 -14.96
C GLY A 75 2.13 1.98 -13.48
N PRO A 76 3.19 1.34 -12.95
CA PRO A 76 3.61 1.52 -11.55
C PRO A 76 3.92 2.98 -11.23
N ARG A 77 3.46 3.46 -10.07
CA ARG A 77 3.57 4.86 -9.61
C ARG A 77 4.16 4.94 -8.20
N PRO A 78 5.38 4.42 -7.99
CA PRO A 78 6.06 4.54 -6.70
C PRO A 78 6.23 6.01 -6.29
N SER A 79 6.32 6.25 -4.99
CA SER A 79 6.56 7.58 -4.43
C SER A 79 7.84 8.20 -4.98
N GLY A 80 7.76 9.45 -5.46
CA GLY A 80 8.87 10.19 -6.09
C GLY A 80 9.15 9.84 -7.55
N SER A 81 8.36 8.94 -8.17
CA SER A 81 8.59 8.54 -9.56
C SER A 81 7.99 9.50 -10.58
N LYS A 82 8.60 9.57 -11.78
CA LYS A 82 8.04 10.30 -12.92
C LYS A 82 6.65 9.84 -13.33
N ASN A 83 6.35 8.55 -13.13
CA ASN A 83 5.04 8.00 -13.42
C ASN A 83 3.98 8.54 -12.47
N LEU A 84 4.33 8.75 -11.19
CA LEU A 84 3.43 9.37 -10.24
C LEU A 84 3.09 10.80 -10.66
N GLU A 85 4.07 11.60 -11.06
CA GLU A 85 3.84 12.97 -11.54
C GLU A 85 2.95 12.99 -12.79
N LYS A 86 3.15 12.04 -13.72
CA LYS A 86 2.27 11.89 -14.89
C LYS A 86 0.83 11.54 -14.48
N ALA A 87 0.66 10.68 -13.50
CA ALA A 87 -0.66 10.32 -12.99
C ALA A 87 -1.36 11.50 -12.30
N ILE A 88 -0.61 12.34 -11.58
CA ILE A 88 -1.13 13.59 -10.97
C ILE A 88 -1.68 14.53 -12.04
N GLN A 89 -0.95 14.73 -13.14
CA GLN A 89 -1.40 15.57 -14.24
C GLN A 89 -2.67 15.04 -14.91
N ILE A 90 -2.74 13.72 -15.14
CA ILE A 90 -3.95 13.07 -15.68
C ILE A 90 -5.13 13.26 -14.73
N MET A 91 -4.92 13.09 -13.43
CA MET A 91 -5.99 13.27 -12.43
C MET A 91 -6.45 14.72 -12.37
N HIS A 92 -5.53 15.69 -12.37
CA HIS A 92 -5.83 17.12 -12.40
C HIS A 92 -6.71 17.46 -13.62
N GLN A 93 -6.31 17.00 -14.82
CA GLN A 93 -7.09 17.21 -16.04
C GLN A 93 -8.48 16.57 -15.96
N ASN A 94 -8.57 15.31 -15.50
CA ASN A 94 -9.84 14.62 -15.36
C ASN A 94 -10.83 15.36 -14.43
N LEU A 95 -10.34 15.96 -13.34
CA LEU A 95 -11.20 16.72 -12.42
C LEU A 95 -11.68 18.03 -13.05
N GLN A 96 -10.85 18.68 -13.88
CA GLN A 96 -11.27 19.85 -14.66
C GLN A 96 -12.33 19.49 -15.72
N GLU A 97 -12.11 18.39 -16.46
CA GLU A 97 -13.07 17.89 -17.45
C GLU A 97 -14.40 17.45 -16.82
N ASP A 98 -14.37 17.01 -15.57
CA ASP A 98 -15.58 16.70 -14.78
C ASP A 98 -16.35 17.96 -14.35
N GLY A 99 -15.78 19.13 -14.56
CA GLY A 99 -16.42 20.40 -14.20
C GLY A 99 -16.38 20.68 -12.70
N LEU A 100 -15.42 20.13 -11.97
CA LEU A 100 -15.23 20.44 -10.54
C LEU A 100 -14.66 21.84 -10.39
N GLU A 101 -14.98 22.47 -9.27
CA GLU A 101 -14.57 23.84 -8.97
C GLU A 101 -13.19 23.86 -8.28
N ASN A 102 -12.46 24.98 -8.44
CA ASN A 102 -11.18 25.22 -7.78
C ASN A 102 -10.19 24.04 -7.89
N VAL A 103 -10.06 23.46 -9.08
CA VAL A 103 -9.11 22.36 -9.32
C VAL A 103 -7.70 22.94 -9.37
N HIS A 104 -6.84 22.49 -8.45
CA HIS A 104 -5.47 22.98 -8.33
C HIS A 104 -4.52 21.92 -7.75
N LEU A 105 -3.23 22.21 -7.82
CA LEU A 105 -2.15 21.39 -7.28
C LEU A 105 -1.56 22.07 -6.05
N GLU A 106 -1.47 21.33 -4.94
CA GLU A 106 -0.78 21.78 -3.73
C GLU A 106 0.57 21.08 -3.59
N PRO A 107 1.68 21.83 -3.52
CA PRO A 107 3.01 21.23 -3.44
C PRO A 107 3.22 20.50 -2.13
N VAL A 108 3.90 19.35 -2.20
CA VAL A 108 4.23 18.51 -1.06
C VAL A 108 5.58 17.81 -1.28
N LYS A 109 6.35 17.62 -0.20
CA LYS A 109 7.53 16.76 -0.21
C LYS A 109 7.11 15.33 0.13
N ILE A 110 7.61 14.38 -0.65
CA ILE A 110 7.28 12.96 -0.48
C ILE A 110 8.55 12.10 -0.50
N PRO A 111 8.57 10.96 0.21
CA PRO A 111 9.66 10.00 0.12
C PRO A 111 9.92 9.59 -1.33
N HIS A 112 11.19 9.49 -1.71
CA HIS A 112 11.60 9.01 -3.04
C HIS A 112 12.30 7.66 -2.92
N TRP A 113 11.67 6.64 -3.47
CA TRP A 113 12.19 5.28 -3.50
C TRP A 113 12.05 4.66 -4.89
N GLU A 114 13.11 3.98 -5.33
CA GLU A 114 13.13 3.24 -6.58
C GLU A 114 13.38 1.75 -6.31
N ARG A 115 12.59 0.88 -6.92
CA ARG A 115 12.73 -0.57 -6.77
C ARG A 115 13.99 -1.11 -7.47
N GLY A 116 14.31 -0.57 -8.64
CA GLY A 116 15.37 -1.08 -9.49
C GLY A 116 15.06 -2.50 -10.04
N GLU A 117 16.10 -3.14 -10.59
CA GLU A 117 16.01 -4.53 -11.02
C GLU A 117 16.09 -5.48 -9.83
N GLU A 118 15.27 -6.53 -9.86
CA GLU A 118 15.22 -7.51 -8.78
C GLU A 118 14.99 -8.93 -9.29
N SER A 119 15.57 -9.88 -8.58
CA SER A 119 15.41 -11.30 -8.87
C SER A 119 15.62 -12.15 -7.62
N ALA A 120 14.94 -13.27 -7.54
CA ALA A 120 15.21 -14.31 -6.55
C ALA A 120 15.18 -15.68 -7.23
N VAL A 121 16.23 -16.46 -6.96
CA VAL A 121 16.36 -17.81 -7.51
C VAL A 121 16.67 -18.76 -6.37
N MET A 122 15.80 -19.73 -6.15
CA MET A 122 16.14 -20.88 -5.30
C MET A 122 17.13 -21.75 -6.05
N LEU A 123 18.30 -22.00 -5.46
CA LEU A 123 19.37 -22.81 -6.03
C LEU A 123 19.31 -24.27 -5.54
N GLU A 124 18.91 -24.45 -4.28
CA GLU A 124 18.75 -25.77 -3.65
C GLU A 124 17.36 -25.90 -3.04
N PRO A 125 16.74 -27.09 -3.07
CA PRO A 125 17.23 -28.36 -3.59
C PRO A 125 17.17 -28.48 -5.12
N ARG A 126 16.61 -27.52 -5.82
CA ARG A 126 16.54 -27.42 -7.29
C ARG A 126 16.48 -25.97 -7.72
N GLU A 127 16.92 -25.68 -8.93
CA GLU A 127 16.74 -24.33 -9.48
C GLU A 127 15.25 -24.01 -9.67
N HIS A 128 14.86 -22.81 -9.17
CA HIS A 128 13.51 -22.28 -9.37
C HIS A 128 13.54 -20.75 -9.28
N LYS A 129 13.17 -20.09 -10.38
CA LYS A 129 13.00 -18.63 -10.40
C LYS A 129 11.70 -18.26 -9.72
N MET A 130 11.77 -17.36 -8.75
CA MET A 130 10.61 -16.88 -7.99
C MET A 130 10.19 -15.51 -8.48
N ALA A 131 8.89 -15.25 -8.49
CA ALA A 131 8.36 -13.91 -8.64
C ALA A 131 8.51 -13.17 -7.30
N ILE A 132 9.15 -12.00 -7.33
CA ILE A 132 9.30 -11.13 -6.16
C ILE A 132 8.85 -9.72 -6.47
N LEU A 133 8.48 -8.97 -5.42
CA LEU A 133 8.33 -7.51 -5.46
C LEU A 133 8.92 -6.92 -4.18
N GLY A 134 9.97 -6.12 -4.34
CA GLY A 134 10.59 -5.37 -3.26
C GLY A 134 9.59 -4.51 -2.50
N LEU A 135 9.67 -4.51 -1.18
CA LEU A 135 8.84 -3.66 -0.34
C LEU A 135 9.31 -2.21 -0.43
N GLY A 136 8.36 -1.29 -0.49
CA GLY A 136 8.65 0.15 -0.46
C GLY A 136 9.51 0.52 0.74
N SER A 137 10.46 1.41 0.54
CA SER A 137 11.50 1.83 1.49
C SER A 137 12.57 0.77 1.80
N SER A 138 12.51 -0.44 1.22
CA SER A 138 13.59 -1.42 1.37
C SER A 138 14.92 -0.88 0.83
N ILE A 139 16.02 -1.32 1.44
CA ILE A 139 17.35 -1.19 0.82
C ILE A 139 17.56 -2.31 -0.20
N GLY A 140 18.53 -2.10 -1.10
CA GLY A 140 18.99 -3.13 -2.04
C GLY A 140 19.97 -4.12 -1.40
N THR A 141 20.32 -5.13 -2.18
CA THR A 141 21.45 -6.03 -1.88
C THR A 141 22.78 -5.41 -2.34
N PRO A 142 23.94 -5.94 -1.92
CA PRO A 142 25.19 -5.73 -2.64
C PRO A 142 25.04 -6.05 -4.14
N PRO A 143 25.91 -5.50 -5.02
CA PRO A 143 25.78 -5.69 -6.48
C PRO A 143 25.78 -7.16 -6.93
N GLU A 144 26.54 -8.00 -6.22
CA GLU A 144 26.62 -9.46 -6.45
C GLU A 144 25.38 -10.22 -5.93
N GLY A 145 24.51 -9.56 -5.17
CA GLY A 145 23.37 -10.18 -4.49
C GLY A 145 23.74 -10.83 -3.17
N ILE A 146 22.79 -11.54 -2.57
CA ILE A 146 22.94 -12.33 -1.35
C ILE A 146 22.61 -13.78 -1.68
N THR A 147 23.58 -14.69 -1.47
CA THR A 147 23.34 -16.12 -1.54
C THR A 147 23.39 -16.68 -0.14
N ALA A 148 22.28 -17.19 0.35
CA ALA A 148 22.21 -17.72 1.71
C ALA A 148 21.18 -18.84 1.85
N GLU A 149 21.36 -19.61 2.91
CA GLU A 149 20.39 -20.60 3.35
C GLU A 149 19.13 -19.93 3.88
N VAL A 150 18.02 -20.60 3.78
CA VAL A 150 16.69 -20.08 4.17
C VAL A 150 16.27 -20.68 5.52
N LEU A 151 15.71 -19.82 6.37
CA LEU A 151 14.90 -20.22 7.52
C LEU A 151 13.45 -19.87 7.25
N VAL A 152 12.58 -20.89 7.15
CA VAL A 152 11.12 -20.67 7.01
C VAL A 152 10.48 -20.66 8.38
N VAL A 153 9.67 -19.64 8.65
CA VAL A 153 8.89 -19.45 9.88
C VAL A 153 7.48 -19.01 9.56
N THR A 154 6.53 -19.29 10.46
CA THR A 154 5.11 -18.94 10.31
C THR A 154 4.66 -17.78 11.19
N SER A 155 5.52 -17.35 12.13
CA SER A 155 5.21 -16.25 13.03
C SER A 155 6.49 -15.58 13.57
N PHE A 156 6.34 -14.36 14.10
CA PHE A 156 7.41 -13.69 14.83
C PHE A 156 7.84 -14.47 16.08
N ASP A 157 6.88 -15.08 16.79
CA ASP A 157 7.19 -15.92 17.96
C ASP A 157 8.03 -17.15 17.58
N GLU A 158 7.74 -17.76 16.43
CA GLU A 158 8.57 -18.86 15.93
C GLU A 158 9.97 -18.38 15.58
N LEU A 159 10.10 -17.23 14.93
CA LEU A 159 11.40 -16.63 14.63
C LEU A 159 12.21 -16.40 15.91
N GLN A 160 11.60 -15.85 16.96
CA GLN A 160 12.30 -15.61 18.23
C GLN A 160 12.74 -16.92 18.90
N ARG A 161 11.92 -17.95 18.91
CA ARG A 161 12.32 -19.28 19.45
C ARG A 161 13.47 -19.90 18.67
N ARG A 162 13.56 -19.61 17.37
CA ARG A 162 14.58 -20.14 16.45
C ARG A 162 15.65 -19.12 16.10
N ALA A 163 15.79 -18.04 16.89
CA ALA A 163 16.72 -16.94 16.63
C ALA A 163 18.17 -17.40 16.33
N PRO A 164 18.77 -18.39 17.05
CA PRO A 164 20.11 -18.88 16.72
C PRO A 164 20.26 -19.46 15.32
N GLU A 165 19.17 -20.02 14.74
CA GLU A 165 19.16 -20.60 13.40
C GLU A 165 19.07 -19.53 12.30
N ALA A 166 18.56 -18.32 12.60
CA ALA A 166 18.33 -17.25 11.64
C ALA A 166 19.58 -16.49 11.23
N ARG A 167 20.62 -16.54 12.06
CA ARG A 167 21.84 -15.77 11.85
C ARG A 167 22.52 -16.14 10.52
N GLY A 168 22.76 -15.13 9.67
CA GLY A 168 23.38 -15.32 8.35
C GLY A 168 22.49 -15.96 7.30
N LYS A 169 21.18 -16.11 7.57
CA LYS A 169 20.21 -16.71 6.64
C LYS A 169 19.25 -15.66 6.07
N ILE A 170 18.50 -16.07 5.06
CA ILE A 170 17.32 -15.37 4.57
C ILE A 170 16.10 -15.92 5.33
N VAL A 171 15.36 -15.05 6.02
CA VAL A 171 14.13 -15.46 6.72
C VAL A 171 12.95 -15.39 5.75
N VAL A 172 12.24 -16.49 5.60
CA VAL A 172 10.98 -16.57 4.82
C VAL A 172 9.82 -16.67 5.81
N TYR A 173 8.96 -15.65 5.80
CA TYR A 173 7.72 -15.67 6.57
C TYR A 173 6.61 -16.32 5.75
N ASN A 174 6.26 -17.56 6.07
CA ASN A 174 5.08 -18.26 5.51
C ASN A 174 3.89 -18.11 6.48
N GLN A 175 3.58 -16.89 6.88
CA GLN A 175 2.47 -16.61 7.79
C GLN A 175 1.12 -16.95 7.16
N PRO A 176 0.20 -17.64 7.87
CA PRO A 176 -1.16 -17.85 7.40
C PRO A 176 -1.92 -16.52 7.28
N TYR A 177 -2.71 -16.36 6.22
CA TYR A 177 -3.60 -15.22 6.12
C TYR A 177 -4.79 -15.39 7.08
N SER A 178 -5.00 -14.41 7.96
CA SER A 178 -6.17 -14.34 8.85
C SER A 178 -7.11 -13.21 8.45
N ASN A 179 -6.59 -11.99 8.42
CA ASN A 179 -7.20 -10.80 7.87
C ASN A 179 -6.08 -9.81 7.54
N TYR A 180 -6.39 -8.79 6.76
CA TYR A 180 -5.39 -7.84 6.29
C TYR A 180 -4.67 -7.13 7.44
N SER A 181 -5.41 -6.60 8.42
CA SER A 181 -4.85 -5.80 9.52
C SER A 181 -3.83 -6.55 10.39
N ARG A 182 -4.03 -7.85 10.60
CA ARG A 182 -3.10 -8.70 11.35
C ARG A 182 -1.94 -9.17 10.48
N THR A 183 -2.24 -9.62 9.27
CA THR A 183 -1.25 -10.24 8.41
C THR A 183 -0.27 -9.21 7.83
N VAL A 184 -0.70 -7.97 7.62
CA VAL A 184 0.15 -6.88 7.10
C VAL A 184 1.35 -6.58 8.01
N GLN A 185 1.30 -6.90 9.29
CA GLN A 185 2.41 -6.68 10.23
C GLN A 185 3.71 -7.40 9.80
N TYR A 186 3.59 -8.57 9.17
CA TYR A 186 4.77 -9.28 8.64
C TYR A 186 5.44 -8.51 7.51
N ARG A 187 4.67 -7.79 6.71
CA ARG A 187 5.20 -6.92 5.66
C ARG A 187 5.85 -5.67 6.24
N VAL A 188 5.20 -5.03 7.23
CA VAL A 188 5.69 -3.78 7.83
C VAL A 188 6.92 -4.00 8.71
N GLN A 189 6.92 -5.04 9.55
CA GLN A 189 7.93 -5.26 10.59
C GLN A 189 8.84 -6.46 10.32
N GLY A 190 8.57 -7.27 9.30
CA GLY A 190 9.30 -8.52 9.07
C GLY A 190 10.80 -8.34 8.90
N ALA A 191 11.24 -7.29 8.21
CA ALA A 191 12.66 -6.97 8.05
C ALA A 191 13.31 -6.62 9.39
N VAL A 192 12.64 -5.84 10.23
CA VAL A 192 13.14 -5.44 11.55
C VAL A 192 13.30 -6.66 12.45
N GLU A 193 12.28 -7.52 12.55
CA GLU A 193 12.32 -8.71 13.40
C GLU A 193 13.39 -9.73 12.91
N ALA A 194 13.54 -9.89 11.59
CA ALA A 194 14.59 -10.72 11.02
C ALA A 194 16.00 -10.14 11.27
N ALA A 195 16.18 -8.83 11.17
CA ALA A 195 17.45 -8.17 11.42
C ALA A 195 17.88 -8.29 12.90
N LYS A 196 16.95 -8.20 13.85
CA LYS A 196 17.23 -8.37 15.29
C LYS A 196 17.86 -9.73 15.62
N VAL A 197 17.55 -10.77 14.85
CA VAL A 197 18.13 -12.11 15.01
C VAL A 197 19.30 -12.39 14.06
N GLY A 198 19.80 -11.37 13.36
CA GLY A 198 21.00 -11.45 12.51
C GLY A 198 20.78 -12.07 11.13
N ALA A 199 19.56 -12.03 10.61
CA ALA A 199 19.27 -12.43 9.24
C ALA A 199 19.87 -11.44 8.23
N LEU A 200 20.16 -11.92 7.01
CA LEU A 200 20.71 -11.12 5.91
C LEU A 200 19.64 -10.45 5.04
N ALA A 201 18.47 -11.05 4.94
CA ALA A 201 17.32 -10.55 4.20
C ALA A 201 16.02 -11.19 4.71
N SER A 202 14.88 -10.65 4.33
CA SER A 202 13.59 -11.26 4.61
C SER A 202 12.70 -11.33 3.37
N LEU A 203 11.98 -12.44 3.21
CA LEU A 203 10.99 -12.65 2.16
C LEU A 203 9.63 -12.91 2.82
N ILE A 204 8.62 -12.15 2.38
CA ILE A 204 7.30 -12.14 3.01
C ILE A 204 6.31 -12.81 2.06
N ARG A 205 5.64 -13.88 2.51
CA ARG A 205 4.47 -14.40 1.80
C ARG A 205 3.47 -13.27 1.56
N SER A 206 2.93 -13.19 0.36
CA SER A 206 1.91 -12.22 -0.04
C SER A 206 0.76 -12.13 0.99
N VAL A 207 0.40 -10.89 1.37
CA VAL A 207 -0.69 -10.62 2.32
C VAL A 207 -2.02 -10.68 1.56
N ALA A 208 -2.41 -11.90 1.22
CA ALA A 208 -3.63 -12.20 0.47
C ALA A 208 -4.18 -13.56 0.88
N SER A 209 -5.50 -13.74 0.74
CA SER A 209 -6.17 -15.02 1.02
C SER A 209 -5.85 -16.10 -0.02
N PHE A 210 -5.54 -15.68 -1.24
CA PHE A 210 -5.09 -16.54 -2.34
C PHE A 210 -4.13 -15.76 -3.24
N SER A 211 -3.41 -16.47 -4.10
CA SER A 211 -2.50 -15.90 -5.08
C SER A 211 -2.71 -16.57 -6.44
N ILE A 212 -2.30 -15.89 -7.51
CA ILE A 212 -2.20 -16.44 -8.86
C ILE A 212 -0.75 -16.19 -9.30
N TYR A 213 0.20 -16.72 -8.54
CA TYR A 213 1.63 -16.51 -8.72
C TYR A 213 2.02 -15.02 -8.78
N SER A 214 1.33 -14.21 -7.97
CA SER A 214 1.46 -12.75 -7.95
C SER A 214 1.90 -12.26 -6.57
N PRO A 215 3.10 -11.67 -6.44
CA PRO A 215 3.51 -11.03 -5.19
C PRO A 215 2.62 -9.84 -4.86
N HIS A 216 2.14 -9.76 -3.62
CA HIS A 216 1.39 -8.63 -3.11
C HIS A 216 2.29 -7.76 -2.23
N THR A 217 2.84 -6.72 -2.82
CA THR A 217 3.78 -5.80 -2.18
C THR A 217 3.09 -4.67 -1.40
N GLY A 218 3.85 -3.78 -0.83
CA GLY A 218 3.46 -2.57 -0.12
C GLY A 218 4.68 -1.90 0.49
N ILE A 219 4.54 -1.26 1.63
CA ILE A 219 5.62 -0.59 2.36
C ILE A 219 6.08 -1.42 3.56
N GLN A 220 7.35 -1.29 3.91
CA GLN A 220 7.94 -1.72 5.17
C GLN A 220 8.51 -0.51 5.92
N GLU A 221 8.73 -0.64 7.22
CA GLU A 221 9.27 0.41 8.07
C GLU A 221 10.50 -0.13 8.82
N TYR A 222 11.66 0.55 8.66
CA TYR A 222 12.83 0.25 9.45
C TYR A 222 12.75 0.90 10.83
N GLN A 223 13.37 0.28 11.82
CA GLN A 223 13.46 0.79 13.19
C GLN A 223 14.87 1.36 13.42
N ASP A 224 14.97 2.52 14.06
CA ASP A 224 16.23 3.11 14.45
C ASP A 224 17.01 2.17 15.40
N GLY A 225 18.31 2.10 15.19
CA GLY A 225 19.20 1.22 15.98
C GLY A 225 19.17 -0.25 15.57
N VAL A 226 18.32 -0.66 14.60
CA VAL A 226 18.31 -2.02 14.04
C VAL A 226 18.95 -1.99 12.65
N PRO A 227 19.84 -2.94 12.30
CA PRO A 227 20.40 -3.02 10.96
C PRO A 227 19.32 -3.10 9.89
N LYS A 228 19.47 -2.32 8.82
CA LYS A 228 18.57 -2.42 7.67
C LYS A 228 18.96 -3.62 6.81
N ILE A 229 18.01 -4.45 6.45
CA ILE A 229 18.21 -5.60 5.56
C ILE A 229 17.25 -5.54 4.37
N PRO A 230 17.59 -6.08 3.19
CA PRO A 230 16.69 -6.17 2.05
C PRO A 230 15.44 -6.98 2.36
N THR A 231 14.30 -6.54 1.84
CA THR A 231 13.03 -7.24 2.05
C THR A 231 12.09 -7.14 0.83
N ALA A 232 11.48 -8.26 0.48
CA ALA A 232 10.56 -8.37 -0.65
C ALA A 232 9.37 -9.28 -0.34
N CYS A 233 8.25 -9.07 -1.03
CA CYS A 233 7.17 -10.05 -1.06
C CYS A 233 7.45 -11.14 -2.10
N ILE A 234 7.05 -12.36 -1.77
CA ILE A 234 7.01 -13.52 -2.65
C ILE A 234 5.56 -14.02 -2.80
N THR A 235 5.33 -14.91 -3.75
CA THR A 235 4.00 -15.50 -3.95
C THR A 235 3.61 -16.40 -2.77
N VAL A 236 2.30 -16.64 -2.62
CA VAL A 236 1.79 -17.63 -1.66
C VAL A 236 2.32 -19.01 -2.02
N GLU A 237 2.34 -19.34 -3.32
CA GLU A 237 2.78 -20.64 -3.84
C GLU A 237 4.25 -20.93 -3.52
N ASP A 238 5.15 -19.95 -3.69
CA ASP A 238 6.58 -20.12 -3.39
C ASP A 238 6.82 -20.24 -1.87
N ALA A 239 6.13 -19.46 -1.06
CA ALA A 239 6.22 -19.55 0.39
C ALA A 239 5.77 -20.93 0.90
N GLU A 240 4.63 -21.43 0.39
CA GLU A 240 4.12 -22.77 0.71
C GLU A 240 5.04 -23.88 0.20
N MET A 241 5.62 -23.74 -0.98
CA MET A 241 6.60 -24.69 -1.51
C MET A 241 7.82 -24.79 -0.59
N MET A 242 8.42 -23.66 -0.22
CA MET A 242 9.57 -23.62 0.68
C MET A 242 9.23 -24.18 2.06
N SER A 243 8.05 -23.91 2.58
CA SER A 243 7.58 -24.50 3.84
C SER A 243 7.52 -26.04 3.78
N ARG A 244 7.00 -26.59 2.69
CA ARG A 244 6.97 -28.07 2.50
C ARG A 244 8.36 -28.68 2.30
N ILE A 245 9.29 -27.97 1.65
CA ILE A 245 10.67 -28.40 1.47
C ILE A 245 11.37 -28.44 2.85
N ALA A 246 11.26 -27.35 3.61
CA ALA A 246 11.86 -27.23 4.94
C ALA A 246 11.30 -28.27 5.94
N SER A 247 9.97 -28.53 5.91
CA SER A 247 9.32 -29.53 6.80
C SER A 247 9.82 -30.96 6.57
N ARG A 248 10.38 -31.24 5.39
CA ARG A 248 11.03 -32.53 5.06
C ARG A 248 12.50 -32.59 5.41
N GLY A 249 13.03 -31.53 6.06
CA GLY A 249 14.44 -31.44 6.44
C GLY A 249 15.40 -31.12 5.30
N ASN A 250 14.89 -30.72 4.12
CA ASN A 250 15.74 -30.38 3.00
C ASN A 250 16.25 -28.92 3.14
N ARG A 251 17.52 -28.75 2.81
CA ARG A 251 18.18 -27.45 2.75
C ARG A 251 17.59 -26.62 1.60
N ILE A 252 17.40 -25.33 1.84
CA ILE A 252 16.98 -24.36 0.84
C ILE A 252 18.04 -23.27 0.76
N VAL A 253 18.52 -22.96 -0.43
CA VAL A 253 19.44 -21.86 -0.69
C VAL A 253 18.82 -20.95 -1.75
N ILE A 254 18.84 -19.64 -1.47
CA ILE A 254 18.34 -18.61 -2.40
C ILE A 254 19.46 -17.65 -2.75
N HIS A 255 19.55 -17.30 -4.03
CA HIS A 255 20.25 -16.11 -4.49
C HIS A 255 19.24 -14.98 -4.69
N LEU A 256 19.39 -13.90 -3.91
CA LEU A 256 18.53 -12.71 -3.93
C LEU A 256 19.31 -11.51 -4.43
N LYS A 257 18.78 -10.82 -5.44
CA LYS A 257 19.31 -9.55 -5.95
C LYS A 257 18.22 -8.51 -5.96
N MET A 258 18.47 -7.34 -5.36
CA MET A 258 17.51 -6.22 -5.29
C MET A 258 18.26 -4.91 -5.53
N GLY A 259 17.82 -4.14 -6.53
CA GLY A 259 18.37 -2.83 -6.89
C GLY A 259 17.76 -1.66 -6.14
N ALA A 260 16.99 -1.92 -5.10
CA ALA A 260 16.20 -0.91 -4.37
C ALA A 260 17.07 0.20 -3.79
N ARG A 261 16.64 1.45 -3.94
CA ARG A 261 17.35 2.64 -3.46
C ARG A 261 16.39 3.68 -2.86
N ASN A 262 16.82 4.27 -1.75
CA ASN A 262 16.17 5.43 -1.15
C ASN A 262 16.94 6.69 -1.52
N TYR A 263 16.23 7.72 -1.91
CA TYR A 263 16.75 9.03 -2.30
C TYR A 263 16.24 10.11 -1.33
N PRO A 264 16.79 11.33 -1.37
CA PRO A 264 16.18 12.48 -0.71
C PRO A 264 14.74 12.70 -1.18
N ASP A 265 13.91 13.28 -0.31
CA ASP A 265 12.51 13.57 -0.63
C ASP A 265 12.36 14.34 -1.93
N ALA A 266 11.41 13.92 -2.76
CA ALA A 266 11.06 14.56 -4.03
C ALA A 266 9.95 15.59 -3.86
N ASP A 267 9.93 16.59 -4.75
CA ASP A 267 8.79 17.48 -4.91
C ASP A 267 7.67 16.76 -5.66
N SER A 268 6.46 16.91 -5.16
CA SER A 268 5.25 16.36 -5.77
C SER A 268 4.04 17.22 -5.41
N PHE A 269 2.84 16.79 -5.75
CA PHE A 269 1.62 17.57 -5.55
C PHE A 269 0.44 16.72 -5.09
N ASN A 270 -0.38 17.29 -4.22
CA ASN A 270 -1.74 16.84 -4.00
C ASN A 270 -2.66 17.51 -5.02
N THR A 271 -3.51 16.75 -5.67
CA THR A 271 -4.57 17.31 -6.52
C THR A 271 -5.79 17.60 -5.66
N VAL A 272 -6.26 18.84 -5.69
CA VAL A 272 -7.40 19.32 -4.91
C VAL A 272 -8.50 19.80 -5.83
N ALA A 273 -9.74 19.50 -5.50
CA ALA A 273 -10.91 19.99 -6.20
C ALA A 273 -12.07 20.19 -5.22
N GLU A 274 -13.03 21.03 -5.59
CA GLU A 274 -14.13 21.40 -4.74
C GLU A 274 -15.49 21.15 -5.41
N ILE A 275 -16.48 20.88 -4.58
CA ILE A 275 -17.90 20.96 -4.93
C ILE A 275 -18.53 21.89 -3.88
N ILE A 276 -18.92 23.09 -4.29
CA ILE A 276 -19.48 24.09 -3.39
C ILE A 276 -20.96 23.78 -3.12
N GLY A 277 -21.27 23.61 -1.83
CA GLY A 277 -22.66 23.39 -1.40
C GLY A 277 -23.45 24.69 -1.34
N SER A 278 -24.72 24.65 -1.75
CA SER A 278 -25.57 25.85 -1.83
C SER A 278 -26.09 26.37 -0.49
N LYS A 279 -26.25 25.49 0.51
CA LYS A 279 -26.94 25.85 1.76
C LYS A 279 -26.00 26.23 2.90
N TYR A 280 -24.85 25.52 3.03
CA TYR A 280 -23.85 25.75 4.08
C TYR A 280 -22.45 25.63 3.49
N PRO A 281 -22.03 26.58 2.64
CA PRO A 281 -20.75 26.49 1.94
C PRO A 281 -19.53 26.52 2.88
N GLU A 282 -19.69 27.07 4.09
CA GLU A 282 -18.66 27.11 5.12
C GLU A 282 -18.40 25.74 5.80
N GLN A 283 -19.32 24.79 5.65
CA GLN A 283 -19.15 23.44 6.19
C GLN A 283 -18.42 22.57 5.16
N VAL A 284 -17.25 22.07 5.52
CA VAL A 284 -16.38 21.30 4.64
C VAL A 284 -16.48 19.81 4.98
N ARG A 285 -16.59 18.96 3.95
CA ARG A 285 -16.38 17.51 4.00
C ARG A 285 -15.24 17.16 3.08
N CYS A 286 -14.25 16.46 3.61
CA CYS A 286 -13.11 16.01 2.83
C CYS A 286 -13.29 14.55 2.39
N VAL A 287 -12.99 14.27 1.12
CA VAL A 287 -12.89 12.92 0.57
C VAL A 287 -11.46 12.73 0.08
N TYR A 288 -10.83 11.64 0.47
CA TYR A 288 -9.43 11.35 0.16
C TYR A 288 -9.35 10.14 -0.77
N GLY A 289 -8.51 10.23 -1.79
CA GLY A 289 -8.15 9.13 -2.67
C GLY A 289 -6.63 8.99 -2.76
N HIS A 290 -6.13 7.77 -2.87
CA HIS A 290 -4.72 7.48 -3.04
C HIS A 290 -4.39 7.23 -4.52
N LEU A 291 -3.38 7.92 -5.07
CA LEU A 291 -3.00 7.84 -6.48
C LEU A 291 -1.74 6.99 -6.70
N GLY A 292 -0.83 6.96 -5.75
CA GLY A 292 0.40 6.18 -5.83
C GLY A 292 0.17 4.68 -5.83
N SER A 293 1.19 3.92 -6.25
CA SER A 293 1.23 2.46 -6.17
C SER A 293 2.66 2.02 -5.86
N TRP A 294 2.80 0.84 -5.28
CA TRP A 294 4.09 0.22 -4.93
C TRP A 294 4.55 -0.77 -5.98
#